data_00a417a36aef93c48b81563ab3a7d4f8
#
_entry.id   00a417a36aef93c48b81563ab3a7d4f8
#
_cell.length_a   1.000
_cell.length_b   1.000
_cell.length_c   1.000
_cell.angle_alpha   90.00
_cell.angle_beta   90.00
_cell.angle_gamma   90.00
#
_symmetry.space_group_name_H-M   'P 1'
#
loop_
_entity.id
_entity.type
_entity.pdbx_description
1 polymer ?
#
loop_
_entity_poly.entity_id
_entity_poly.type
_entity_poly.pdbx_seq_one_letter_code
_entity_poly.pdbx_strand_id
1 'polypeptide(L)'
;APVDLDAVRQYRLGRLRQQMALADVAGLLLFDQINTRYATDATNMQVWCSHYETRCVFVAQDGPVVLFDYANHPHLAEGLPGIDDYRTIPGFYFFAASYHSESRAKLFADQIDDLMRSHGGGNRRLAVDRLSFIATDALREKKLELVDGEAVSEQARAVKSEEELELMRASMAVCEAGCKSMEEALEPGITENALWAKLHETNIRLGGEWIETRLLSSGPRTNPWFRECSMREIERGDLVSFDTDLIGPYGYCSDMSRSWLCGEQPSDEQRRLYAAAYEQIETNIAALKPGLAFRDVSERCWRIPDEFLSNRYSVLIHGVGLADEYPSIKHWVDFENKGYDGEVLPGMTLCVESFIGSDGGREGVKLEEQVIITETGVERMSTYQIGRASCRERV
;
A
#
# COMPACT_ATOMS: atom_id res chain seq x y z
N ALA A 1 15.28 7.19 -19.74
CA ALA A 1 16.39 7.73 -18.94
C ALA A 1 16.27 7.15 -17.52
N PRO A 2 17.35 7.05 -16.75
CA PRO A 2 17.21 6.69 -15.33
C PRO A 2 16.39 7.77 -14.61
N VAL A 3 15.55 7.33 -13.66
CA VAL A 3 14.73 8.25 -12.85
C VAL A 3 15.64 9.07 -11.92
N ASP A 4 15.33 10.35 -11.77
CA ASP A 4 16.04 11.25 -10.84
C ASP A 4 15.55 10.99 -9.39
N LEU A 5 16.27 10.15 -8.66
CA LEU A 5 15.92 9.81 -7.28
C LEU A 5 16.08 11.00 -6.31
N ASP A 6 16.90 11.97 -6.62
CA ASP A 6 17.04 13.16 -5.76
C ASP A 6 15.82 14.09 -5.93
N ALA A 7 15.26 14.18 -7.14
CA ALA A 7 13.99 14.86 -7.36
C ALA A 7 12.85 14.18 -6.58
N VAL A 8 12.77 12.83 -6.59
CA VAL A 8 11.80 12.07 -5.78
C VAL A 8 11.91 12.41 -4.29
N ARG A 9 13.12 12.38 -3.73
CA ARG A 9 13.37 12.66 -2.30
C ARG A 9 13.00 14.07 -1.93
N GLN A 10 13.36 15.05 -2.75
CA GLN A 10 13.02 16.46 -2.53
C GLN A 10 11.50 16.67 -2.59
N TYR A 11 10.82 16.07 -3.54
CA TYR A 11 9.38 16.13 -3.65
C TYR A 11 8.69 15.55 -2.41
N ARG A 12 9.04 14.34 -2.00
CA ARG A 12 8.46 13.66 -0.84
C ARG A 12 8.63 14.47 0.44
N LEU A 13 9.84 14.98 0.71
CA LEU A 13 10.12 15.83 1.87
C LEU A 13 9.32 17.13 1.80
N GLY A 14 9.22 17.74 0.61
CA GLY A 14 8.39 18.92 0.37
C GLY A 14 6.92 18.66 0.69
N ARG A 15 6.39 17.51 0.27
CA ARG A 15 5.01 17.09 0.58
C ARG A 15 4.78 16.92 2.09
N LEU A 16 5.68 16.23 2.79
CA LEU A 16 5.59 16.08 4.25
C LEU A 16 5.55 17.44 4.93
N ARG A 17 6.48 18.35 4.62
CA ARG A 17 6.54 19.68 5.20
C ARG A 17 5.31 20.54 4.87
N GLN A 18 4.76 20.39 3.67
CA GLN A 18 3.50 21.05 3.31
C GLN A 18 2.34 20.57 4.19
N GLN A 19 2.20 19.28 4.42
CA GLN A 19 1.15 18.72 5.26
C GLN A 19 1.38 19.06 6.75
N MET A 20 2.62 19.07 7.20
CA MET A 20 2.97 19.53 8.55
C MET A 20 2.55 20.99 8.78
N ALA A 21 2.78 21.85 7.79
CA ALA A 21 2.35 23.26 7.88
C ALA A 21 0.81 23.39 7.97
N LEU A 22 0.08 22.62 7.17
CA LEU A 22 -1.39 22.59 7.20
C LEU A 22 -1.92 22.06 8.54
N ALA A 23 -1.24 21.11 9.17
CA ALA A 23 -1.58 20.55 10.48
C ALA A 23 -1.09 21.41 11.67
N ASP A 24 -0.35 22.49 11.41
CA ASP A 24 0.28 23.34 12.43
C ASP A 24 1.15 22.53 13.41
N VAL A 25 2.04 21.70 12.89
CA VAL A 25 2.98 20.89 13.68
C VAL A 25 4.42 21.30 13.39
N ALA A 26 5.25 21.38 14.44
CA ALA A 26 6.66 21.75 14.32
C ALA A 26 7.58 20.56 14.06
N GLY A 27 7.14 19.36 14.41
CA GLY A 27 7.86 18.12 14.19
C GLY A 27 6.94 17.00 13.76
N LEU A 28 7.49 16.05 13.00
CA LEU A 28 6.83 14.83 12.61
C LEU A 28 7.76 13.66 12.99
N LEU A 29 7.22 12.69 13.73
CA LEU A 29 7.94 11.52 14.22
C LEU A 29 7.32 10.27 13.58
N LEU A 30 8.10 9.58 12.76
CA LEU A 30 7.65 8.48 11.92
C LEU A 30 8.29 7.17 12.36
N PHE A 31 7.50 6.24 12.88
CA PHE A 31 7.89 4.88 13.23
C PHE A 31 7.39 3.84 12.22
N ASP A 32 6.35 4.17 11.46
CA ASP A 32 5.95 3.32 10.36
C ASP A 32 7.05 3.26 9.31
N GLN A 33 7.39 2.05 8.85
CA GLN A 33 8.53 1.87 7.97
C GLN A 33 8.26 2.37 6.54
N ILE A 34 7.00 2.43 6.12
CA ILE A 34 6.60 3.05 4.86
C ILE A 34 6.82 4.56 4.94
N ASN A 35 6.39 5.20 6.04
CA ASN A 35 6.60 6.63 6.28
C ASN A 35 8.08 6.99 6.47
N THR A 36 8.83 6.14 7.18
CA THR A 36 10.29 6.27 7.33
C THR A 36 10.97 6.25 5.96
N ARG A 37 10.61 5.30 5.10
CA ARG A 37 11.10 5.20 3.72
C ARG A 37 10.70 6.42 2.90
N TYR A 38 9.45 6.85 2.98
CA TYR A 38 8.99 8.03 2.25
C TYR A 38 9.79 9.28 2.60
N ALA A 39 10.14 9.46 3.87
CA ALA A 39 10.92 10.61 4.33
C ALA A 39 12.41 10.53 3.97
N THR A 40 13.02 9.32 3.89
CA THR A 40 14.49 9.18 3.91
C THR A 40 15.08 8.15 2.94
N ASP A 41 14.28 7.29 2.33
CA ASP A 41 14.70 6.06 1.63
C ASP A 41 15.40 5.00 2.53
N ALA A 42 15.40 5.14 3.84
CA ALA A 42 15.92 4.11 4.73
C ALA A 42 15.01 2.87 4.74
N THR A 43 15.55 1.71 4.34
CA THR A 43 14.75 0.50 4.08
C THR A 43 15.26 -0.78 4.73
N ASN A 44 16.43 -0.73 5.36
CA ASN A 44 17.04 -1.94 5.89
C ASN A 44 16.17 -2.62 6.95
N MET A 45 15.97 -3.94 6.82
CA MET A 45 15.18 -4.77 7.76
C MET A 45 13.75 -4.27 7.98
N GLN A 46 13.07 -3.81 6.94
CA GLN A 46 11.78 -3.13 7.03
C GLN A 46 10.71 -3.97 7.76
N VAL A 47 10.57 -5.26 7.45
CA VAL A 47 9.62 -6.16 8.10
C VAL A 47 9.95 -6.32 9.60
N TRP A 48 11.21 -6.47 9.97
CA TRP A 48 11.63 -6.52 11.37
C TRP A 48 11.32 -5.22 12.10
N CYS A 49 11.65 -4.09 11.50
CA CYS A 49 11.41 -2.77 12.07
C CYS A 49 9.91 -2.42 12.20
N SER A 50 9.03 -3.10 11.47
CA SER A 50 7.58 -2.97 11.65
C SER A 50 7.05 -3.62 12.92
N HIS A 51 7.80 -4.58 13.49
CA HIS A 51 7.42 -5.29 14.72
C HIS A 51 7.89 -4.56 15.98
N TYR A 52 8.99 -3.81 15.89
CA TYR A 52 9.65 -3.18 17.02
C TYR A 52 10.05 -1.75 16.71
N GLU A 53 10.02 -0.89 17.71
CA GLU A 53 10.43 0.51 17.62
C GLU A 53 11.96 0.62 17.58
N THR A 54 12.55 0.12 16.47
CA THR A 54 14.01 0.02 16.28
C THR A 54 14.54 1.07 15.34
N ARG A 55 13.68 1.70 14.56
CA ARG A 55 14.00 2.79 13.64
C ARG A 55 12.86 3.79 13.64
N CYS A 56 13.20 5.07 13.60
CA CYS A 56 12.25 6.14 13.32
C CYS A 56 12.96 7.35 12.70
N VAL A 57 12.15 8.24 12.15
CA VAL A 57 12.62 9.51 11.60
C VAL A 57 11.92 10.66 12.30
N PHE A 58 12.70 11.66 12.70
CA PHE A 58 12.18 12.97 13.09
C PHE A 58 12.38 13.95 11.93
N VAL A 59 11.30 14.56 11.47
CA VAL A 59 11.33 15.63 10.46
C VAL A 59 10.94 16.94 11.13
N ALA A 60 11.83 17.92 11.12
CA ALA A 60 11.47 19.27 11.52
C ALA A 60 10.72 20.01 10.40
N GLN A 61 9.71 20.82 10.75
CA GLN A 61 9.00 21.66 9.78
C GLN A 61 9.98 22.56 9.02
N ASP A 62 10.83 23.28 9.77
CA ASP A 62 11.92 24.10 9.27
C ASP A 62 13.23 23.65 9.95
N GLY A 63 13.93 22.68 9.36
CA GLY A 63 15.15 22.17 10.00
C GLY A 63 15.51 20.76 9.54
N PRO A 64 16.23 20.00 10.37
CA PRO A 64 16.81 18.73 9.99
C PRO A 64 15.80 17.58 9.87
N VAL A 65 16.21 16.61 9.07
CA VAL A 65 15.68 15.25 9.08
C VAL A 65 16.68 14.37 9.85
N VAL A 66 16.24 13.80 10.96
CA VAL A 66 17.08 12.99 11.86
C VAL A 66 16.64 11.54 11.83
N LEU A 67 17.52 10.66 11.38
CA LEU A 67 17.28 9.21 11.43
C LEU A 67 17.75 8.66 12.78
N PHE A 68 16.84 8.01 13.49
CA PHE A 68 17.15 7.19 14.66
C PHE A 68 17.20 5.72 14.26
N ASP A 69 18.35 5.07 14.45
CA ASP A 69 18.54 3.68 14.07
C ASP A 69 19.49 2.96 15.04
N TYR A 70 19.93 1.77 14.69
CA TYR A 70 20.78 0.92 15.50
C TYR A 70 22.09 1.58 15.91
N ALA A 71 22.55 1.30 17.12
CA ALA A 71 23.89 1.70 17.56
C ALA A 71 24.98 1.11 16.65
N ASN A 72 26.02 1.93 16.38
CA ASN A 72 27.20 1.53 15.60
C ASN A 72 26.95 1.13 14.13
N HIS A 73 25.81 1.54 13.54
CA HIS A 73 25.46 1.24 12.16
C HIS A 73 25.17 2.49 11.29
N PRO A 74 25.95 3.59 11.41
CA PRO A 74 25.69 4.79 10.61
C PRO A 74 25.85 4.56 9.11
N HIS A 75 26.59 3.51 8.70
CA HIS A 75 26.75 3.11 7.31
C HIS A 75 25.41 2.77 6.62
N LEU A 76 24.35 2.47 7.37
CA LEU A 76 23.02 2.22 6.81
C LEU A 76 22.35 3.51 6.30
N ALA A 77 22.82 4.68 6.75
CA ALA A 77 22.39 5.99 6.28
C ALA A 77 23.34 6.60 5.22
N GLU A 78 24.51 5.97 4.99
CA GLU A 78 25.46 6.45 3.99
C GLU A 78 24.83 6.42 2.58
N GLY A 79 24.94 7.53 1.86
CA GLY A 79 24.36 7.68 0.53
C GLY A 79 22.85 8.03 0.51
N LEU A 80 22.25 8.34 1.66
CA LEU A 80 20.88 8.84 1.78
C LEU A 80 20.91 10.37 1.99
N PRO A 81 20.87 11.18 0.93
CA PRO A 81 21.13 12.63 1.01
C PRO A 81 20.01 13.42 1.73
N GLY A 82 18.86 12.80 2.01
CA GLY A 82 17.75 13.40 2.75
C GLY A 82 17.92 13.34 4.28
N ILE A 83 19.01 12.77 4.82
CA ILE A 83 19.25 12.62 6.26
C ILE A 83 20.34 13.61 6.67
N ASP A 84 19.99 14.53 7.58
CA ASP A 84 20.93 15.56 8.09
C ASP A 84 21.70 15.10 9.33
N ASP A 85 21.12 14.23 10.16
CA ASP A 85 21.73 13.71 11.38
C ASP A 85 21.33 12.25 11.63
N TYR A 86 22.25 11.49 12.21
CA TYR A 86 22.03 10.09 12.60
C TYR A 86 22.18 9.97 14.12
N ARG A 87 21.15 9.41 14.77
CA ARG A 87 21.16 9.15 16.21
C ARG A 87 20.88 7.70 16.52
N THR A 88 21.47 7.20 17.61
CA THR A 88 21.13 5.89 18.12
C THR A 88 19.80 5.93 18.84
N ILE A 89 18.85 5.06 18.45
CA ILE A 89 17.61 4.88 19.16
C ILE A 89 17.87 4.15 20.48
N PRO A 90 17.46 4.69 21.64
CA PRO A 90 17.44 3.92 22.89
C PRO A 90 16.39 2.83 22.78
N GLY A 91 16.75 1.61 22.47
CA GLY A 91 15.78 0.52 22.28
C GLY A 91 14.89 0.33 23.51
N PHE A 92 13.70 0.89 23.53
CA PHE A 92 12.77 0.90 24.66
C PHE A 92 11.67 -0.18 24.56
N TYR A 93 11.61 -0.93 23.48
CA TYR A 93 10.72 -2.10 23.38
C TYR A 93 11.19 -3.25 24.26
N PHE A 94 10.26 -4.03 24.78
CA PHE A 94 10.52 -5.02 25.85
C PHE A 94 11.61 -6.04 25.49
N PHE A 95 11.65 -6.52 24.25
CA PHE A 95 12.67 -7.49 23.79
C PHE A 95 14.11 -6.96 23.98
N ALA A 96 14.34 -5.66 23.75
CA ALA A 96 15.67 -5.06 23.91
C ALA A 96 15.94 -4.51 25.32
N ALA A 97 14.89 -4.08 26.02
CA ALA A 97 15.00 -3.31 27.25
C ALA A 97 14.55 -4.08 28.51
N SER A 98 13.74 -5.13 28.36
CA SER A 98 13.10 -5.80 29.50
C SER A 98 12.44 -4.75 30.43
N TYR A 99 12.64 -4.87 31.73
CA TYR A 99 12.09 -3.93 32.72
C TYR A 99 12.72 -2.53 32.73
N HIS A 100 13.65 -2.26 31.81
CA HIS A 100 14.22 -0.92 31.61
C HIS A 100 13.51 -0.09 30.53
N SER A 101 12.42 -0.61 29.96
CA SER A 101 11.68 0.05 28.85
C SER A 101 11.29 1.49 29.18
N GLU A 102 10.72 1.75 30.36
CA GLU A 102 10.34 3.11 30.77
C GLU A 102 11.52 4.09 30.84
N SER A 103 12.63 3.66 31.45
CA SER A 103 13.81 4.51 31.56
C SER A 103 14.42 4.82 30.19
N ARG A 104 14.42 3.84 29.28
CA ARG A 104 14.91 4.05 27.90
C ARG A 104 13.97 4.91 27.06
N ALA A 105 12.64 4.77 27.25
CA ALA A 105 11.66 5.65 26.61
C ALA A 105 11.84 7.11 27.04
N LYS A 106 12.19 7.35 28.32
CA LYS A 106 12.53 8.71 28.81
C LYS A 106 13.78 9.27 28.14
N LEU A 107 14.82 8.46 27.94
CA LEU A 107 16.02 8.88 27.19
C LEU A 107 15.70 9.23 25.73
N PHE A 108 14.81 8.47 25.10
CA PHE A 108 14.33 8.78 23.77
C PHE A 108 13.52 10.11 23.76
N ALA A 109 12.62 10.27 24.71
CA ALA A 109 11.84 11.50 24.85
C ALA A 109 12.69 12.74 25.11
N ASP A 110 13.82 12.60 25.83
CA ASP A 110 14.80 13.68 26.02
C ASP A 110 15.39 14.13 24.69
N GLN A 111 15.75 13.20 23.81
CA GLN A 111 16.29 13.52 22.47
C GLN A 111 15.25 14.21 21.57
N ILE A 112 14.00 13.76 21.61
CA ILE A 112 12.93 14.40 20.84
C ILE A 112 12.59 15.79 21.39
N ASP A 113 12.58 15.97 22.72
CA ASP A 113 12.35 17.27 23.34
C ASP A 113 13.47 18.28 22.97
N ASP A 114 14.72 17.83 22.92
CA ASP A 114 15.86 18.64 22.46
C ASP A 114 15.67 19.10 21.01
N LEU A 115 15.28 18.21 20.11
CA LEU A 115 14.99 18.55 18.71
C LEU A 115 13.83 19.54 18.60
N MET A 116 12.74 19.31 19.34
CA MET A 116 11.58 20.19 19.34
C MET A 116 11.88 21.58 19.94
N ARG A 117 12.78 21.68 20.93
CA ARG A 117 13.25 22.97 21.46
C ARG A 117 14.14 23.71 20.48
N SER A 118 15.02 22.98 19.81
CA SER A 118 16.00 23.55 18.88
C SER A 118 15.37 24.02 17.56
N HIS A 119 14.35 23.33 17.08
CA HIS A 119 13.80 23.52 15.74
C HIS A 119 12.29 23.85 15.69
N GLY A 120 11.60 23.78 16.82
CA GLY A 120 10.13 23.98 16.83
C GLY A 120 9.67 25.44 16.88
N GLY A 121 10.60 26.42 16.99
CA GLY A 121 10.22 27.84 17.03
C GLY A 121 9.25 28.21 18.17
N GLY A 122 9.18 27.41 19.24
CA GLY A 122 8.22 27.55 20.33
C GLY A 122 6.93 26.74 20.18
N ASN A 123 6.63 26.24 19.01
CA ASN A 123 5.53 25.30 18.79
C ASN A 123 5.90 23.91 19.38
N ARG A 124 5.01 23.37 20.21
CA ARG A 124 5.22 22.10 20.92
C ARG A 124 4.35 20.95 20.34
N ARG A 125 3.72 21.16 19.20
CA ARG A 125 2.90 20.17 18.52
C ARG A 125 3.79 19.24 17.71
N LEU A 126 3.76 17.95 18.08
CA LEU A 126 4.50 16.86 17.45
C LEU A 126 3.51 15.86 16.84
N ALA A 127 3.53 15.71 15.55
CA ALA A 127 2.77 14.68 14.88
C ALA A 127 3.51 13.32 15.00
N VAL A 128 2.79 12.24 15.32
CA VAL A 128 3.35 10.89 15.51
C VAL A 128 2.44 9.88 14.82
N ASP A 129 3.00 9.06 13.96
CA ASP A 129 2.22 8.05 13.22
C ASP A 129 1.93 6.80 14.06
N ARG A 130 2.93 6.29 14.73
CA ARG A 130 2.83 5.06 15.54
C ARG A 130 3.77 5.12 16.73
N LEU A 131 3.30 4.72 17.92
CA LEU A 131 4.16 4.70 19.10
C LEU A 131 3.57 3.82 20.21
N SER A 132 4.42 3.16 21.01
CA SER A 132 4.00 2.44 22.21
C SER A 132 3.52 3.39 23.31
N PHE A 133 2.71 2.86 24.23
CA PHE A 133 2.22 3.64 25.38
C PHE A 133 3.35 4.23 26.22
N ILE A 134 4.39 3.44 26.49
CA ILE A 134 5.53 3.86 27.32
C ILE A 134 6.22 5.09 26.74
N ALA A 135 6.47 5.06 25.43
CA ALA A 135 7.12 6.19 24.75
C ALA A 135 6.15 7.37 24.57
N THR A 136 4.87 7.11 24.33
CA THR A 136 3.83 8.16 24.29
C THR A 136 3.76 8.93 25.61
N ASP A 137 3.75 8.24 26.74
CA ASP A 137 3.71 8.86 28.06
C ASP A 137 4.99 9.62 28.35
N ALA A 138 6.15 9.08 27.99
CA ALA A 138 7.44 9.77 28.13
C ALA A 138 7.49 11.09 27.33
N LEU A 139 6.95 11.13 26.11
CA LEU A 139 6.83 12.36 25.31
C LEU A 139 5.85 13.38 25.94
N ARG A 140 4.72 12.90 26.48
CA ARG A 140 3.76 13.76 27.19
C ARG A 140 4.35 14.38 28.48
N GLU A 141 5.20 13.65 29.21
CA GLU A 141 5.97 14.17 30.34
C GLU A 141 6.84 15.38 29.94
N LYS A 142 7.30 15.46 28.68
CA LYS A 142 8.02 16.61 28.11
C LYS A 142 7.11 17.78 27.71
N LYS A 143 5.81 17.69 27.98
CA LYS A 143 4.80 18.70 27.58
C LYS A 143 4.73 18.91 26.06
N LEU A 144 4.93 17.86 25.31
CA LEU A 144 4.65 17.83 23.88
C LEU A 144 3.15 17.59 23.67
N GLU A 145 2.55 18.35 22.78
CA GLU A 145 1.20 18.10 22.30
C GLU A 145 1.30 17.09 21.14
N LEU A 146 0.89 15.84 21.39
CA LEU A 146 0.93 14.79 20.39
C LEU A 146 -0.33 14.84 19.55
N VAL A 147 -0.16 14.85 18.23
CA VAL A 147 -1.24 14.83 17.24
C VAL A 147 -1.02 13.67 16.26
N ASP A 148 -2.04 13.35 15.48
CA ASP A 148 -2.00 12.27 14.52
C ASP A 148 -1.03 12.57 13.36
N GLY A 149 0.04 11.79 13.26
CA GLY A 149 1.04 11.87 12.20
C GLY A 149 0.71 10.99 10.99
N GLU A 150 -0.17 10.00 11.16
CA GLU A 150 -0.62 9.16 10.06
C GLU A 150 -1.39 10.00 9.03
N ALA A 151 -2.29 10.87 9.48
CA ALA A 151 -3.00 11.80 8.60
C ALA A 151 -2.04 12.70 7.80
N VAL A 152 -0.96 13.20 8.42
CA VAL A 152 0.07 14.01 7.75
C VAL A 152 0.76 13.21 6.65
N SER A 153 1.15 11.97 6.94
CA SER A 153 1.89 11.11 6.03
C SER A 153 1.01 10.62 4.87
N GLU A 154 -0.21 10.18 5.15
CA GLU A 154 -1.17 9.72 4.15
C GLU A 154 -1.51 10.82 3.14
N GLN A 155 -1.78 12.04 3.61
CA GLN A 155 -2.03 13.20 2.75
C GLN A 155 -0.78 13.62 1.95
N ALA A 156 0.41 13.43 2.51
CA ALA A 156 1.64 13.70 1.78
C ALA A 156 1.83 12.73 0.62
N ARG A 157 1.59 11.43 0.85
CA ARG A 157 1.76 10.35 -0.14
C ARG A 157 0.68 10.31 -1.21
N ALA A 158 -0.51 10.86 -0.95
CA ALA A 158 -1.68 10.74 -1.81
C ALA A 158 -1.44 11.20 -3.27
N VAL A 159 -0.63 12.23 -3.48
CA VAL A 159 -0.31 12.78 -4.81
C VAL A 159 1.16 12.54 -5.12
N LYS A 160 1.44 11.85 -6.22
CA LYS A 160 2.76 11.45 -6.68
C LYS A 160 3.37 12.48 -7.64
N SER A 161 4.70 12.59 -7.65
CA SER A 161 5.41 13.29 -8.72
C SER A 161 5.50 12.43 -9.98
N GLU A 162 5.89 13.03 -11.10
CA GLU A 162 6.11 12.29 -12.35
C GLU A 162 7.21 11.23 -12.20
N GLU A 163 8.26 11.54 -11.41
CA GLU A 163 9.34 10.59 -11.13
C GLU A 163 8.86 9.42 -10.27
N GLU A 164 7.98 9.67 -9.31
CA GLU A 164 7.34 8.59 -8.54
C GLU A 164 6.47 7.71 -9.42
N LEU A 165 5.69 8.30 -10.34
CA LEU A 165 4.88 7.55 -11.30
C LEU A 165 5.74 6.66 -12.22
N GLU A 166 6.93 7.13 -12.62
CA GLU A 166 7.87 6.32 -13.40
C GLU A 166 8.39 5.10 -12.58
N LEU A 167 8.68 5.29 -11.29
CA LEU A 167 9.06 4.19 -10.39
C LEU A 167 7.92 3.19 -10.20
N MET A 168 6.68 3.68 -10.08
CA MET A 168 5.49 2.82 -10.00
C MET A 168 5.27 2.02 -11.29
N ARG A 169 5.48 2.63 -12.46
CA ARG A 169 5.43 1.90 -13.74
C ARG A 169 6.50 0.81 -13.83
N ALA A 170 7.70 1.05 -13.29
CA ALA A 170 8.74 0.02 -13.21
C ALA A 170 8.34 -1.14 -12.30
N SER A 171 7.71 -0.86 -11.14
CA SER A 171 7.16 -1.88 -10.26
C SER A 171 6.05 -2.67 -10.96
N MET A 172 5.11 -1.99 -11.61
CA MET A 172 4.02 -2.64 -12.36
C MET A 172 4.54 -3.57 -13.46
N ALA A 173 5.59 -3.20 -14.16
CA ALA A 173 6.21 -4.07 -15.18
C ALA A 173 6.78 -5.37 -14.57
N VAL A 174 7.31 -5.31 -13.36
CA VAL A 174 7.76 -6.50 -12.60
C VAL A 174 6.57 -7.35 -12.17
N CYS A 175 5.50 -6.72 -11.70
CA CYS A 175 4.25 -7.39 -11.33
C CYS A 175 3.64 -8.14 -12.53
N GLU A 176 3.54 -7.48 -13.69
CA GLU A 176 3.06 -8.11 -14.93
C GLU A 176 3.91 -9.31 -15.35
N ALA A 177 5.24 -9.20 -15.24
CA ALA A 177 6.14 -10.33 -15.51
C ALA A 177 5.92 -11.49 -14.55
N GLY A 178 5.62 -11.20 -13.28
CA GLY A 178 5.25 -12.17 -12.26
C GLY A 178 3.93 -12.86 -12.57
N CYS A 179 2.90 -12.09 -12.92
CA CYS A 179 1.61 -12.63 -13.36
C CYS A 179 1.75 -13.55 -14.57
N LYS A 180 2.55 -13.15 -15.56
CA LYS A 180 2.85 -13.98 -16.72
C LYS A 180 3.54 -15.28 -16.33
N SER A 181 4.47 -15.24 -15.39
CA SER A 181 5.15 -16.45 -14.87
C SER A 181 4.18 -17.39 -14.14
N MET A 182 3.21 -16.84 -13.38
CA MET A 182 2.14 -17.61 -12.76
C MET A 182 1.21 -18.24 -13.82
N GLU A 183 0.76 -17.46 -14.80
CA GLU A 183 -0.11 -17.93 -15.88
C GLU A 183 0.55 -19.07 -16.66
N GLU A 184 1.85 -18.96 -16.93
CA GLU A 184 2.63 -19.99 -17.61
C GLU A 184 2.79 -21.29 -16.80
N ALA A 185 2.78 -21.18 -15.47
CA ALA A 185 2.91 -22.31 -14.56
C ALA A 185 1.56 -22.95 -14.20
N LEU A 186 0.43 -22.28 -14.50
CA LEU A 186 -0.89 -22.77 -14.13
C LEU A 186 -1.27 -24.02 -14.91
N GLU A 187 -1.33 -25.15 -14.21
CA GLU A 187 -1.78 -26.44 -14.73
C GLU A 187 -2.49 -27.23 -13.63
N PRO A 188 -3.39 -28.18 -13.99
CA PRO A 188 -4.01 -29.04 -13.01
C PRO A 188 -2.97 -29.84 -12.21
N GLY A 189 -3.12 -29.85 -10.87
CA GLY A 189 -2.21 -30.51 -9.94
C GLY A 189 -1.14 -29.59 -9.32
N ILE A 190 -0.92 -28.38 -9.85
CA ILE A 190 -0.08 -27.41 -9.14
C ILE A 190 -0.77 -26.97 -7.85
N THR A 191 -0.04 -26.80 -6.75
CA THR A 191 -0.61 -26.25 -5.52
C THR A 191 -0.73 -24.73 -5.58
N GLU A 192 -1.72 -24.16 -4.87
CA GLU A 192 -1.87 -22.70 -4.74
C GLU A 192 -0.55 -22.05 -4.27
N ASN A 193 0.14 -22.64 -3.28
CA ASN A 193 1.45 -22.17 -2.82
C ASN A 193 2.54 -22.21 -3.90
N ALA A 194 2.59 -23.27 -4.69
CA ALA A 194 3.60 -23.40 -5.76
C ALA A 194 3.36 -22.37 -6.88
N LEU A 195 2.09 -22.09 -7.17
CA LEU A 195 1.71 -21.05 -8.13
C LEU A 195 2.09 -19.66 -7.59
N TRP A 196 1.76 -19.35 -6.33
CA TRP A 196 2.11 -18.09 -5.67
C TRP A 196 3.62 -17.86 -5.59
N ALA A 197 4.41 -18.92 -5.39
CA ALA A 197 5.86 -18.84 -5.37
C ALA A 197 6.46 -18.30 -6.68
N LYS A 198 5.77 -18.43 -7.83
CA LYS A 198 6.22 -17.88 -9.12
C LYS A 198 6.22 -16.36 -9.14
N LEU A 199 5.23 -15.75 -8.49
CA LEU A 199 5.19 -14.29 -8.32
C LEU A 199 6.36 -13.79 -7.47
N HIS A 200 6.62 -14.44 -6.32
CA HIS A 200 7.75 -14.12 -5.44
C HIS A 200 9.10 -14.26 -6.13
N GLU A 201 9.33 -15.42 -6.82
CA GLU A 201 10.56 -15.67 -7.57
C GLU A 201 10.83 -14.55 -8.58
N THR A 202 9.81 -14.21 -9.36
CA THR A 202 9.94 -13.17 -10.40
C THR A 202 10.18 -11.81 -9.81
N ASN A 203 9.45 -11.43 -8.75
CA ASN A 203 9.63 -10.16 -8.07
C ASN A 203 11.07 -9.98 -7.58
N ILE A 204 11.57 -10.92 -6.79
CA ILE A 204 12.93 -10.85 -6.22
C ILE A 204 13.99 -10.87 -7.32
N ARG A 205 13.85 -11.72 -8.33
CA ARG A 205 14.80 -11.81 -9.45
C ARG A 205 14.89 -10.52 -10.27
N LEU A 206 13.82 -9.75 -10.35
CA LEU A 206 13.76 -8.48 -11.10
C LEU A 206 13.98 -7.24 -10.22
N GLY A 207 14.42 -7.42 -8.97
CA GLY A 207 14.81 -6.32 -8.08
C GLY A 207 13.70 -5.79 -7.21
N GLY A 208 12.58 -6.49 -7.11
CA GLY A 208 11.53 -6.20 -6.13
C GLY A 208 11.89 -6.72 -4.73
N GLU A 209 11.05 -6.43 -3.76
CA GLU A 209 11.39 -6.62 -2.34
C GLU A 209 10.60 -7.75 -1.68
N TRP A 210 9.28 -7.61 -1.53
CA TRP A 210 8.39 -8.63 -0.96
C TRP A 210 6.98 -8.52 -1.53
N ILE A 211 6.06 -9.31 -1.00
CA ILE A 211 4.64 -9.24 -1.30
C ILE A 211 3.93 -9.17 0.06
N GLU A 212 3.04 -8.18 0.25
CA GLU A 212 2.43 -7.91 1.55
C GLU A 212 1.40 -8.95 1.96
N THR A 213 0.74 -9.57 0.99
CA THR A 213 -0.30 -10.58 1.22
C THR A 213 0.08 -11.93 0.63
N ARG A 214 -0.84 -12.89 0.76
CA ARG A 214 -0.77 -14.21 0.11
C ARG A 214 -2.11 -14.55 -0.52
N LEU A 215 -2.78 -13.54 -1.06
CA LEU A 215 -4.14 -13.65 -1.57
C LEU A 215 -4.17 -14.36 -2.91
N LEU A 216 -4.24 -15.68 -2.87
CA LEU A 216 -4.52 -16.54 -4.01
C LEU A 216 -5.36 -17.72 -3.54
N SER A 217 -6.43 -18.00 -4.26
CA SER A 217 -7.30 -19.14 -3.99
C SER A 217 -7.87 -19.72 -5.27
N SER A 218 -8.32 -20.99 -5.21
CA SER A 218 -8.80 -21.73 -6.37
C SER A 218 -10.11 -22.46 -6.12
N GLY A 219 -10.92 -22.60 -7.16
CA GLY A 219 -12.19 -23.30 -7.13
C GLY A 219 -13.11 -22.78 -6.03
N PRO A 220 -13.67 -23.66 -5.16
CA PRO A 220 -14.64 -23.23 -4.13
C PRO A 220 -14.00 -22.37 -3.03
N ARG A 221 -12.69 -22.15 -3.06
CA ARG A 221 -12.02 -21.25 -2.12
C ARG A 221 -12.00 -19.80 -2.58
N THR A 222 -12.35 -19.53 -3.84
CA THR A 222 -12.42 -18.16 -4.38
C THR A 222 -13.65 -17.39 -3.87
N ASN A 223 -14.64 -18.07 -3.28
CA ASN A 223 -15.85 -17.45 -2.71
C ASN A 223 -16.13 -18.02 -1.30
N PRO A 224 -16.27 -17.20 -0.24
CA PRO A 224 -15.97 -15.77 -0.22
C PRO A 224 -14.48 -15.45 -0.34
N TRP A 225 -14.14 -14.23 -0.72
CA TRP A 225 -12.78 -13.73 -0.92
C TRP A 225 -11.94 -13.67 0.37
N PHE A 226 -10.68 -13.25 0.29
CA PHE A 226 -9.66 -13.10 1.32
C PHE A 226 -9.00 -14.39 1.83
N ARG A 227 -9.10 -15.48 1.09
CA ARG A 227 -8.37 -16.71 1.46
C ARG A 227 -6.95 -16.66 0.91
N GLU A 228 -6.01 -16.88 1.80
CA GLU A 228 -4.60 -17.05 1.43
C GLU A 228 -4.34 -18.39 0.73
N CYS A 229 -3.28 -18.43 -0.07
CA CYS A 229 -2.83 -19.63 -0.76
C CYS A 229 -2.47 -20.77 0.22
N SER A 230 -2.71 -21.99 -0.22
CA SER A 230 -2.59 -23.20 0.57
C SER A 230 -1.89 -24.34 -0.21
N MET A 231 -1.82 -25.51 0.41
CA MET A 231 -1.35 -26.74 -0.25
C MET A 231 -2.42 -27.42 -1.10
N ARG A 232 -3.59 -26.78 -1.28
CA ARG A 232 -4.61 -27.32 -2.19
C ARG A 232 -4.06 -27.41 -3.60
N GLU A 233 -4.21 -28.58 -4.22
CA GLU A 233 -3.97 -28.78 -5.65
C GLU A 233 -5.10 -28.14 -6.46
N ILE A 234 -4.74 -27.35 -7.46
CA ILE A 234 -5.68 -26.68 -8.36
C ILE A 234 -6.21 -27.74 -9.34
N GLU A 235 -7.52 -27.83 -9.44
CA GLU A 235 -8.19 -28.81 -10.29
C GLU A 235 -8.52 -28.23 -11.67
N ARG A 236 -8.67 -29.10 -12.64
CA ARG A 236 -9.18 -28.73 -13.96
C ARG A 236 -10.59 -28.14 -13.83
N GLY A 237 -10.80 -26.96 -14.42
CA GLY A 237 -12.07 -26.24 -14.35
C GLY A 237 -12.22 -25.30 -13.15
N ASP A 238 -11.24 -25.23 -12.24
CA ASP A 238 -11.24 -24.25 -11.16
C ASP A 238 -10.99 -22.85 -11.69
N LEU A 239 -11.75 -21.86 -11.20
CA LEU A 239 -11.29 -20.47 -11.20
C LEU A 239 -10.11 -20.33 -10.23
N VAL A 240 -9.12 -19.54 -10.61
CA VAL A 240 -7.97 -19.15 -9.78
C VAL A 240 -7.96 -17.64 -9.71
N SER A 241 -8.24 -17.10 -8.56
CA SER A 241 -8.27 -15.65 -8.30
C SER A 241 -7.14 -15.26 -7.37
N PHE A 242 -6.47 -14.13 -7.65
CA PHE A 242 -5.37 -13.63 -6.84
C PHE A 242 -5.33 -12.11 -6.84
N ASP A 243 -4.63 -11.58 -5.84
CA ASP A 243 -4.39 -10.18 -5.58
C ASP A 243 -2.91 -9.98 -5.29
N THR A 244 -2.26 -8.97 -5.88
CA THR A 244 -0.81 -9.00 -5.90
C THR A 244 -0.14 -8.29 -4.74
N ASP A 245 -0.58 -7.15 -4.28
CA ASP A 245 0.06 -6.34 -3.21
C ASP A 245 1.60 -6.42 -3.27
N LEU A 246 2.15 -6.36 -4.49
CA LEU A 246 3.55 -6.66 -4.76
C LEU A 246 4.42 -5.42 -4.56
N ILE A 247 5.33 -5.49 -3.59
CA ILE A 247 6.34 -4.44 -3.40
C ILE A 247 7.50 -4.70 -4.34
N GLY A 248 7.50 -3.97 -5.43
CA GLY A 248 8.45 -4.09 -6.52
C GLY A 248 9.72 -3.26 -6.32
N PRO A 249 10.47 -3.00 -7.40
CA PRO A 249 11.65 -2.15 -7.35
C PRO A 249 11.34 -0.78 -6.74
N TYR A 250 12.30 -0.25 -5.99
CA TYR A 250 12.20 1.03 -5.28
C TYR A 250 11.11 1.08 -4.20
N GLY A 251 10.49 -0.07 -3.87
CA GLY A 251 9.50 -0.21 -2.82
C GLY A 251 8.10 0.28 -3.14
N TYR A 252 7.81 0.54 -4.40
CA TYR A 252 6.44 0.87 -4.80
C TYR A 252 5.58 -0.39 -4.91
N CYS A 253 4.37 -0.27 -4.38
CA CYS A 253 3.35 -1.29 -4.50
C CYS A 253 2.79 -1.32 -5.93
N SER A 254 2.60 -2.52 -6.44
CA SER A 254 1.82 -2.81 -7.63
C SER A 254 0.71 -3.74 -7.25
N ASP A 255 -0.49 -3.21 -7.34
CA ASP A 255 -1.68 -3.89 -6.91
C ASP A 255 -2.64 -4.11 -8.08
N MET A 256 -2.82 -5.37 -8.40
CA MET A 256 -3.70 -5.80 -9.47
C MET A 256 -4.22 -7.21 -9.22
N SER A 257 -5.48 -7.42 -9.42
CA SER A 257 -6.09 -8.74 -9.31
C SER A 257 -6.51 -9.29 -10.67
N ARG A 258 -6.31 -10.59 -10.82
CA ARG A 258 -6.77 -11.35 -12.00
C ARG A 258 -7.43 -12.64 -11.56
N SER A 259 -8.30 -13.13 -12.43
CA SER A 259 -8.91 -14.46 -12.30
C SER A 259 -8.72 -15.23 -13.58
N TRP A 260 -8.19 -16.43 -13.45
CA TRP A 260 -7.94 -17.35 -14.57
C TRP A 260 -8.75 -18.63 -14.42
N LEU A 261 -8.84 -19.40 -15.50
CA LEU A 261 -9.44 -20.74 -15.49
C LEU A 261 -8.37 -21.81 -15.73
N CYS A 262 -8.32 -22.82 -14.89
CA CYS A 262 -7.34 -23.90 -15.00
C CYS A 262 -7.78 -24.96 -16.02
N GLY A 263 -7.20 -24.95 -17.23
CA GLY A 263 -7.20 -26.06 -18.19
C GLY A 263 -8.55 -26.56 -18.70
N GLU A 264 -9.60 -25.72 -18.72
CA GLU A 264 -10.95 -26.08 -19.15
C GLU A 264 -11.62 -24.91 -19.88
N GLN A 265 -12.77 -25.17 -20.55
CA GLN A 265 -13.65 -24.10 -21.02
C GLN A 265 -14.52 -23.59 -19.87
N PRO A 266 -14.73 -22.28 -19.73
CA PRO A 266 -15.54 -21.73 -18.63
C PRO A 266 -17.00 -22.20 -18.73
N SER A 267 -17.60 -22.51 -17.59
CA SER A 267 -19.03 -22.72 -17.46
C SER A 267 -19.80 -21.40 -17.71
N ASP A 268 -21.11 -21.48 -17.94
CA ASP A 268 -21.93 -20.28 -18.10
C ASP A 268 -21.95 -19.40 -16.85
N GLU A 269 -21.89 -20.02 -15.66
CA GLU A 269 -21.81 -19.30 -14.39
C GLU A 269 -20.46 -18.56 -14.26
N GLN A 270 -19.34 -19.20 -14.54
CA GLN A 270 -18.03 -18.55 -14.52
C GLN A 270 -17.94 -17.40 -15.52
N ARG A 271 -18.53 -17.55 -16.72
CA ARG A 271 -18.63 -16.43 -17.69
C ARG A 271 -19.47 -15.28 -17.16
N ARG A 272 -20.61 -15.58 -16.50
CA ARG A 272 -21.49 -14.57 -15.92
C ARG A 272 -20.80 -13.78 -14.81
N LEU A 273 -20.12 -14.47 -13.90
CA LEU A 273 -19.37 -13.83 -12.81
C LEU A 273 -18.25 -12.94 -13.37
N TYR A 274 -17.50 -13.45 -14.35
CA TYR A 274 -16.39 -12.70 -14.95
C TYR A 274 -16.89 -11.47 -15.72
N ALA A 275 -17.97 -11.60 -16.48
CA ALA A 275 -18.57 -10.49 -17.22
C ALA A 275 -19.04 -9.38 -16.28
N ALA A 276 -19.66 -9.72 -15.16
CA ALA A 276 -20.11 -8.76 -14.14
C ALA A 276 -18.92 -8.05 -13.48
N ALA A 277 -17.86 -8.78 -13.12
CA ALA A 277 -16.64 -8.20 -12.56
C ALA A 277 -15.95 -7.25 -13.55
N TYR A 278 -15.85 -7.67 -14.80
CA TYR A 278 -15.29 -6.84 -15.87
C TYR A 278 -16.09 -5.56 -16.09
N GLU A 279 -17.43 -5.67 -16.17
CA GLU A 279 -18.33 -4.52 -16.31
C GLU A 279 -18.17 -3.54 -15.13
N GLN A 280 -18.03 -4.05 -13.90
CA GLN A 280 -17.79 -3.22 -12.73
C GLN A 280 -16.47 -2.43 -12.86
N ILE A 281 -15.36 -3.08 -13.21
CA ILE A 281 -14.07 -2.42 -13.39
C ILE A 281 -14.15 -1.34 -14.46
N GLU A 282 -14.67 -1.65 -15.65
CA GLU A 282 -14.75 -0.71 -16.77
C GLU A 282 -15.62 0.50 -16.43
N THR A 283 -16.78 0.27 -15.81
CA THR A 283 -17.70 1.33 -15.40
C THR A 283 -17.08 2.22 -14.34
N ASN A 284 -16.40 1.62 -13.34
CA ASN A 284 -15.81 2.36 -12.23
C ASN A 284 -14.61 3.19 -12.68
N ILE A 285 -13.77 2.68 -13.57
CA ILE A 285 -12.68 3.47 -14.18
C ILE A 285 -13.26 4.65 -14.99
N ALA A 286 -14.29 4.41 -15.77
CA ALA A 286 -14.96 5.47 -16.56
C ALA A 286 -15.64 6.54 -15.69
N ALA A 287 -16.02 6.20 -14.46
CA ALA A 287 -16.62 7.12 -13.50
C ALA A 287 -15.59 8.06 -12.86
N LEU A 288 -14.30 7.68 -12.82
CA LEU A 288 -13.23 8.47 -12.25
C LEU A 288 -12.89 9.68 -13.12
N LYS A 289 -12.80 10.84 -12.49
CA LYS A 289 -12.32 12.08 -13.12
C LYS A 289 -11.64 12.96 -12.07
N PRO A 290 -10.61 13.72 -12.45
CA PRO A 290 -10.04 14.73 -11.55
C PRO A 290 -11.11 15.76 -11.13
N GLY A 291 -11.07 16.21 -9.90
CA GLY A 291 -12.01 17.18 -9.32
C GLY A 291 -13.32 16.60 -8.81
N LEU A 292 -13.54 15.30 -8.90
CA LEU A 292 -14.75 14.68 -8.33
C LEU A 292 -14.60 14.44 -6.82
N ALA A 293 -15.65 14.77 -6.07
CA ALA A 293 -15.75 14.36 -4.68
C ALA A 293 -15.85 12.83 -4.55
N PHE A 294 -15.30 12.24 -3.49
CA PHE A 294 -15.38 10.80 -3.27
C PHE A 294 -16.81 10.27 -3.23
N ARG A 295 -17.75 11.06 -2.68
CA ARG A 295 -19.18 10.76 -2.70
C ARG A 295 -19.71 10.63 -4.12
N ASP A 296 -19.37 11.59 -5.00
CA ASP A 296 -19.80 11.57 -6.39
C ASP A 296 -19.24 10.36 -7.15
N VAL A 297 -17.98 9.98 -6.87
CA VAL A 297 -17.39 8.75 -7.42
C VAL A 297 -18.20 7.53 -6.99
N SER A 298 -18.44 7.40 -5.67
CA SER A 298 -19.22 6.30 -5.09
C SER A 298 -20.62 6.17 -5.71
N GLU A 299 -21.29 7.30 -5.94
CA GLU A 299 -22.62 7.34 -6.52
C GLU A 299 -22.68 7.00 -8.01
N ARG A 300 -21.62 7.31 -8.75
CA ARG A 300 -21.51 7.07 -10.21
C ARG A 300 -21.03 5.66 -10.55
N CYS A 301 -20.40 4.97 -9.61
CA CYS A 301 -19.88 3.63 -9.81
C CYS A 301 -20.99 2.60 -10.08
N TRP A 302 -20.58 1.50 -10.67
CA TRP A 302 -21.44 0.39 -11.04
C TRP A 302 -22.27 -0.10 -9.86
N ARG A 303 -23.58 -0.28 -10.08
CA ARG A 303 -24.51 -0.79 -9.05
C ARG A 303 -24.44 -2.29 -9.00
N ILE A 304 -23.87 -2.82 -7.92
CA ILE A 304 -23.76 -4.26 -7.70
C ILE A 304 -25.17 -4.85 -7.61
N PRO A 305 -25.51 -5.88 -8.42
CA PRO A 305 -26.76 -6.63 -8.29
C PRO A 305 -26.93 -7.22 -6.88
N ASP A 306 -28.18 -7.28 -6.41
CA ASP A 306 -28.53 -7.74 -5.06
C ASP A 306 -27.95 -9.12 -4.73
N GLU A 307 -27.89 -10.03 -5.70
CA GLU A 307 -27.33 -11.37 -5.52
C GLU A 307 -25.83 -11.40 -5.16
N PHE A 308 -25.07 -10.34 -5.48
CA PHE A 308 -23.64 -10.22 -5.16
C PHE A 308 -23.36 -9.23 -4.02
N LEU A 309 -24.36 -8.44 -3.64
CA LEU A 309 -24.16 -7.29 -2.75
C LEU A 309 -23.64 -7.69 -1.35
N SER A 310 -24.09 -8.84 -0.84
CA SER A 310 -23.65 -9.36 0.48
C SER A 310 -22.15 -9.70 0.51
N ASN A 311 -21.61 -10.17 -0.61
CA ASN A 311 -20.21 -10.59 -0.76
C ASN A 311 -19.32 -9.54 -1.42
N ARG A 312 -19.80 -8.30 -1.64
CA ARG A 312 -19.02 -7.23 -2.28
C ARG A 312 -17.67 -7.03 -1.58
N TYR A 313 -16.68 -6.64 -2.33
CA TYR A 313 -15.40 -6.23 -1.75
C TYR A 313 -15.60 -5.06 -0.77
N SER A 314 -14.78 -5.00 0.27
CA SER A 314 -14.95 -4.03 1.37
C SER A 314 -14.64 -2.58 0.98
N VAL A 315 -13.90 -2.40 -0.11
CA VAL A 315 -13.49 -1.12 -0.68
C VAL A 315 -13.89 -1.08 -2.14
N LEU A 316 -14.30 0.07 -2.62
CA LEU A 316 -14.62 0.30 -4.03
C LEU A 316 -13.39 0.73 -4.81
N ILE A 317 -12.63 1.67 -4.24
CA ILE A 317 -11.41 2.23 -4.80
C ILE A 317 -10.53 2.63 -3.63
N HIS A 318 -9.23 2.34 -3.69
CA HIS A 318 -8.26 2.83 -2.71
C HIS A 318 -7.02 3.44 -3.38
N GLY A 319 -6.27 4.22 -2.62
CA GLY A 319 -4.98 4.73 -3.03
C GLY A 319 -3.90 3.66 -2.94
N VAL A 320 -2.87 3.81 -3.73
CA VAL A 320 -1.69 2.95 -3.73
C VAL A 320 -0.43 3.78 -3.98
N GLY A 321 0.66 3.40 -3.35
CA GLY A 321 1.95 4.07 -3.48
C GLY A 321 3.08 3.18 -2.99
N LEU A 322 3.67 3.48 -1.83
CA LEU A 322 4.62 2.57 -1.17
C LEU A 322 3.91 1.41 -0.45
N ALA A 323 2.61 1.49 -0.29
CA ALA A 323 1.68 0.48 0.21
C ALA A 323 0.28 0.86 -0.28
N ASP A 324 -0.74 0.12 0.13
CA ASP A 324 -2.11 0.62 0.10
C ASP A 324 -2.23 1.83 1.01
N GLU A 325 -2.86 2.89 0.53
CA GLU A 325 -2.89 4.17 1.22
C GLU A 325 -4.16 4.98 0.93
N TYR A 326 -4.27 6.15 1.54
CA TYR A 326 -5.36 7.09 1.28
C TYR A 326 -5.43 7.47 -0.23
N PRO A 327 -6.67 7.57 -0.79
CA PRO A 327 -7.97 7.45 -0.13
C PRO A 327 -8.52 6.02 -0.09
N SER A 328 -9.57 5.78 0.72
CA SER A 328 -10.39 4.58 0.66
C SER A 328 -11.85 4.96 0.38
N ILE A 329 -12.27 4.87 -0.87
CA ILE A 329 -13.62 5.24 -1.34
C ILE A 329 -14.54 4.03 -1.19
N LYS A 330 -15.64 4.21 -0.49
CA LYS A 330 -16.59 3.13 -0.17
C LYS A 330 -17.67 2.98 -1.23
N HIS A 331 -18.27 1.79 -1.31
CA HIS A 331 -19.48 1.57 -2.10
C HIS A 331 -20.61 2.50 -1.64
N TRP A 332 -21.48 2.86 -2.56
CA TRP A 332 -22.63 3.72 -2.31
C TRP A 332 -23.49 3.28 -1.12
N VAL A 333 -23.65 1.97 -0.91
CA VAL A 333 -24.42 1.40 0.23
C VAL A 333 -23.70 1.59 1.58
N ASP A 334 -22.39 1.77 1.56
CA ASP A 334 -21.56 1.89 2.76
C ASP A 334 -21.15 3.35 3.05
N PHE A 335 -21.32 4.25 2.08
CA PHE A 335 -20.71 5.59 2.11
C PHE A 335 -21.22 6.42 3.30
N GLU A 336 -22.52 6.38 3.60
CA GLU A 336 -23.09 7.16 4.72
C GLU A 336 -22.52 6.76 6.09
N ASN A 337 -22.12 5.49 6.25
CA ASN A 337 -21.64 4.97 7.53
C ASN A 337 -20.11 4.88 7.62
N LYS A 338 -19.41 4.76 6.48
CA LYS A 338 -17.98 4.45 6.42
C LYS A 338 -17.19 5.36 5.48
N GLY A 339 -17.87 6.15 4.67
CA GLY A 339 -17.26 7.11 3.76
C GLY A 339 -16.80 8.37 4.48
N TYR A 340 -16.02 9.17 3.80
CA TYR A 340 -15.54 10.48 4.23
C TYR A 340 -15.37 11.41 3.04
N ASP A 341 -15.30 12.71 3.32
CA ASP A 341 -15.13 13.73 2.30
C ASP A 341 -13.70 13.73 1.76
N GLY A 342 -13.57 14.07 0.50
CA GLY A 342 -12.31 14.21 -0.21
C GLY A 342 -12.55 14.36 -1.69
N GLU A 343 -11.46 14.57 -2.43
CA GLU A 343 -11.50 14.86 -3.86
C GLU A 343 -10.45 14.03 -4.60
N VAL A 344 -10.78 13.57 -5.80
CA VAL A 344 -9.86 12.89 -6.72
C VAL A 344 -8.96 13.93 -7.37
N LEU A 345 -7.67 13.87 -7.08
CA LEU A 345 -6.68 14.86 -7.54
C LEU A 345 -5.77 14.27 -8.62
N PRO A 346 -5.34 15.08 -9.61
CA PRO A 346 -4.27 14.68 -10.53
C PRO A 346 -3.01 14.25 -9.77
N GLY A 347 -2.33 13.23 -10.26
CA GLY A 347 -1.18 12.61 -9.59
C GLY A 347 -1.55 11.56 -8.54
N MET A 348 -2.82 11.38 -8.19
CA MET A 348 -3.23 10.21 -7.40
C MET A 348 -3.11 8.93 -8.22
N THR A 349 -2.67 7.86 -7.59
CA THR A 349 -2.71 6.49 -8.09
C THR A 349 -3.72 5.71 -7.27
N LEU A 350 -4.64 5.05 -7.97
CA LEU A 350 -5.79 4.39 -7.37
C LEU A 350 -5.93 2.97 -7.89
N CYS A 351 -6.33 2.06 -7.02
CA CYS A 351 -6.75 0.70 -7.35
C CYS A 351 -8.27 0.65 -7.42
N VAL A 352 -8.79 0.18 -8.53
CA VAL A 352 -10.24 0.04 -8.78
C VAL A 352 -10.61 -1.40 -8.61
N GLU A 353 -11.48 -1.67 -7.65
CA GLU A 353 -11.75 -2.97 -7.07
C GLU A 353 -13.04 -3.63 -7.59
N SER A 354 -12.99 -4.95 -7.74
CA SER A 354 -14.16 -5.79 -8.01
C SER A 354 -14.01 -7.16 -7.38
N PHE A 355 -15.04 -7.59 -6.68
CA PHE A 355 -15.26 -8.99 -6.35
C PHE A 355 -16.73 -9.35 -6.62
N ILE A 356 -16.93 -10.37 -7.44
CA ILE A 356 -18.25 -10.88 -7.81
C ILE A 356 -18.37 -12.35 -7.44
N GLY A 357 -19.24 -12.65 -6.48
CA GLY A 357 -19.58 -13.99 -6.01
C GLY A 357 -20.89 -13.96 -5.25
N SER A 358 -21.79 -14.88 -5.56
CA SER A 358 -23.10 -14.98 -4.87
C SER A 358 -22.92 -15.55 -3.45
N ASP A 359 -23.79 -15.18 -2.53
CA ASP A 359 -23.86 -15.82 -1.22
C ASP A 359 -24.16 -17.32 -1.37
N GLY A 360 -23.32 -18.16 -0.77
CA GLY A 360 -23.38 -19.61 -0.94
C GLY A 360 -23.01 -20.11 -2.35
N GLY A 361 -22.61 -19.24 -3.27
CA GLY A 361 -22.07 -19.62 -4.58
C GLY A 361 -20.75 -20.39 -4.45
N ARG A 362 -20.44 -21.23 -5.44
CA ARG A 362 -19.25 -22.07 -5.40
C ARG A 362 -17.96 -21.25 -5.57
N GLU A 363 -17.95 -20.34 -6.53
CA GLU A 363 -16.77 -19.59 -6.95
C GLU A 363 -17.05 -18.09 -7.04
N GLY A 364 -16.00 -17.28 -7.06
CA GLY A 364 -16.05 -15.85 -7.25
C GLY A 364 -14.88 -15.35 -8.11
N VAL A 365 -15.06 -14.20 -8.73
CA VAL A 365 -14.10 -13.53 -9.60
C VAL A 365 -13.59 -12.27 -8.90
N LYS A 366 -12.30 -12.16 -8.70
CA LYS A 366 -11.59 -10.96 -8.20
C LYS A 366 -10.87 -10.33 -9.38
N LEU A 367 -11.17 -9.07 -9.65
CA LEU A 367 -10.47 -8.23 -10.63
C LEU A 367 -10.12 -6.89 -10.01
N GLU A 368 -9.04 -6.31 -10.48
CA GLU A 368 -8.56 -5.00 -10.04
C GLU A 368 -7.65 -4.37 -11.08
N GLU A 369 -7.71 -3.05 -11.17
CA GLU A 369 -6.85 -2.23 -12.02
C GLU A 369 -6.27 -1.05 -11.28
N GLN A 370 -4.95 -0.91 -11.34
CA GLN A 370 -4.23 0.26 -10.87
C GLN A 370 -4.22 1.34 -11.95
N VAL A 371 -4.63 2.55 -11.57
CA VAL A 371 -4.76 3.69 -12.49
C VAL A 371 -4.08 4.94 -11.95
N ILE A 372 -3.69 5.83 -12.86
CA ILE A 372 -3.19 7.18 -12.57
C ILE A 372 -4.28 8.18 -12.90
N ILE A 373 -4.56 9.10 -12.00
CA ILE A 373 -5.40 10.26 -12.27
C ILE A 373 -4.54 11.33 -12.94
N THR A 374 -4.86 11.65 -14.19
CA THR A 374 -4.18 12.70 -14.95
C THR A 374 -4.95 14.02 -14.85
N GLU A 375 -4.40 15.11 -15.41
CA GLU A 375 -5.09 16.41 -15.47
C GLU A 375 -6.44 16.36 -16.20
N THR A 376 -6.64 15.41 -17.10
CA THR A 376 -7.81 15.38 -17.98
C THR A 376 -8.63 14.09 -17.90
N GLY A 377 -8.17 13.08 -17.15
CA GLY A 377 -8.85 11.79 -17.07
C GLY A 377 -8.07 10.73 -16.29
N VAL A 378 -8.08 9.51 -16.79
CA VAL A 378 -7.50 8.34 -16.14
C VAL A 378 -6.61 7.58 -17.13
N GLU A 379 -5.42 7.17 -16.68
CA GLU A 379 -4.49 6.31 -17.39
C GLU A 379 -4.38 4.98 -16.64
N ARG A 380 -4.52 3.84 -17.30
CA ARG A 380 -4.25 2.53 -16.72
C ARG A 380 -2.74 2.31 -16.62
N MET A 381 -2.29 1.84 -15.50
CA MET A 381 -0.87 1.56 -15.29
C MET A 381 -0.48 0.20 -15.85
N SER A 382 -1.37 -0.79 -15.76
CA SER A 382 -1.14 -2.14 -16.29
C SER A 382 -1.50 -2.27 -17.76
N THR A 383 -0.67 -3.00 -18.52
CA THR A 383 -0.95 -3.48 -19.88
C THR A 383 -1.34 -4.96 -19.90
N TYR A 384 -1.27 -5.65 -18.76
CA TYR A 384 -1.66 -7.05 -18.61
C TYR A 384 -3.17 -7.19 -18.71
N GLN A 385 -3.62 -7.87 -19.77
CA GLN A 385 -5.04 -7.85 -20.16
C GLN A 385 -5.98 -8.38 -19.06
N ILE A 386 -6.98 -7.56 -18.76
CA ILE A 386 -8.22 -7.96 -18.12
C ILE A 386 -9.20 -8.34 -19.24
N GLY A 387 -9.97 -9.41 -19.13
CA GLY A 387 -10.98 -9.79 -20.13
C GLY A 387 -10.60 -10.94 -21.07
N ARG A 388 -9.44 -11.54 -20.91
CA ARG A 388 -9.19 -12.89 -21.43
C ARG A 388 -9.15 -13.86 -20.26
N ALA A 389 -10.20 -14.64 -20.08
CA ALA A 389 -10.06 -15.93 -19.42
C ALA A 389 -9.04 -16.71 -20.28
N SER A 390 -7.78 -16.75 -19.84
CA SER A 390 -6.75 -17.41 -20.62
C SER A 390 -6.96 -18.90 -20.55
N CYS A 391 -7.79 -19.41 -21.48
CA CYS A 391 -7.68 -20.80 -21.88
C CYS A 391 -6.49 -20.88 -22.81
N ARG A 392 -5.40 -21.51 -22.41
CA ARG A 392 -4.43 -22.03 -23.38
C ARG A 392 -5.12 -23.07 -24.24
N GLU A 393 -5.72 -22.64 -25.34
CA GLU A 393 -5.85 -23.52 -26.51
C GLU A 393 -4.45 -23.64 -27.09
N ARG A 394 -3.77 -24.72 -26.71
CA ARG A 394 -2.73 -25.29 -27.61
C ARG A 394 -3.49 -26.03 -28.68
N VAL A 395 -3.61 -25.44 -29.84
CA VAL A 395 -3.88 -26.11 -31.08
C VAL A 395 -2.62 -26.90 -31.50
#